data_79ac38ad55c50372c0f83529ea41d149
#
_entry.id   79ac38ad55c50372c0f83529ea41d149
#
_cell.length_a   1.000
_cell.length_b   1.000
_cell.length_c   1.000
_cell.angle_alpha   90.00
_cell.angle_beta   90.00
_cell.angle_gamma   90.00
#
_symmetry.space_group_name_H-M   'P 1'
#
loop_
_entity.id
_entity.type
_entity.pdbx_description
1 polymer ?
#
loop_
_entity_poly.entity_id
_entity_poly.type
_entity_poly.pdbx_seq_one_letter_code
_entity_poly.pdbx_strand_id
1 'polypeptide(L)'
;MEQIILSRKDSITITKSLVTDILLLGVIYMLPTISHLLAFPLYLLDPMRVVIFASILLSASRLNSFILATTIPLFSFFVGGHPVFVKSLLIALELLANLALFWFFYKKGVNVFVTTFISIILSKVLYYILKASLLDAGLLKMELVSTSLIIQALVAVAISLLMALFMKNNLTNTELG
;
A
#
# COMPACT_ATOMS: atom_id res chain seq x y z
N MET A 1 -15.30 -20.84 29.79
CA MET A 1 -15.96 -19.59 29.38
C MET A 1 -14.95 -18.64 28.68
N GLU A 2 -13.78 -18.46 29.25
CA GLU A 2 -12.70 -17.60 28.71
C GLU A 2 -12.20 -18.02 27.31
N GLN A 3 -12.00 -19.30 27.04
CA GLN A 3 -11.61 -19.82 25.73
C GLN A 3 -12.64 -19.55 24.62
N ILE A 4 -13.94 -19.56 24.96
CA ILE A 4 -14.99 -19.27 23.98
C ILE A 4 -15.01 -17.78 23.64
N ILE A 5 -14.73 -16.92 24.61
CA ILE A 5 -14.68 -15.46 24.41
C ILE A 5 -13.47 -15.07 23.55
N LEU A 6 -12.29 -15.68 23.79
CA LEU A 6 -11.07 -15.47 23.00
C LEU A 6 -11.30 -15.93 21.55
N SER A 7 -11.83 -17.14 21.34
CA SER A 7 -12.15 -17.66 19.99
C SER A 7 -13.14 -16.77 19.22
N ARG A 8 -14.13 -16.19 19.90
CA ARG A 8 -15.10 -15.27 19.30
C ARG A 8 -14.47 -13.93 18.90
N LYS A 9 -13.55 -13.40 19.73
CA LYS A 9 -12.84 -12.14 19.46
C LYS A 9 -11.91 -12.28 18.26
N ASP A 10 -11.19 -13.40 18.16
CA ASP A 10 -10.34 -13.70 17.02
C ASP A 10 -11.14 -13.86 15.72
N SER A 11 -12.28 -14.56 15.77
CA SER A 11 -13.19 -14.73 14.64
C SER A 11 -13.73 -13.39 14.12
N ILE A 12 -14.13 -12.47 15.00
CA ILE A 12 -14.62 -11.14 14.61
C ILE A 12 -13.50 -10.32 13.97
N THR A 13 -12.29 -10.40 14.49
CA THR A 13 -11.12 -9.68 13.95
C THR A 13 -10.77 -10.18 12.55
N ILE A 14 -10.76 -11.50 12.34
CA ILE A 14 -10.51 -12.12 11.03
C ILE A 14 -11.59 -11.72 10.03
N THR A 15 -12.87 -11.79 10.42
CA THR A 15 -13.98 -11.41 9.54
C THR A 15 -13.90 -9.94 9.14
N LYS A 16 -13.63 -9.05 10.10
CA LYS A 16 -13.43 -7.61 9.82
C LYS A 16 -12.27 -7.38 8.85
N SER A 17 -11.15 -8.08 9.02
CA SER A 17 -10.00 -7.99 8.14
C SER A 17 -10.36 -8.43 6.72
N LEU A 18 -11.00 -9.60 6.54
CA LEU A 18 -11.41 -10.11 5.24
C LEU A 18 -12.39 -9.17 4.51
N VAL A 19 -13.37 -8.63 5.22
CA VAL A 19 -14.32 -7.66 4.64
C VAL A 19 -13.59 -6.40 4.18
N THR A 20 -12.67 -5.89 4.99
CA THR A 20 -11.84 -4.74 4.63
C THR A 20 -11.01 -5.02 3.37
N ASP A 21 -10.40 -6.20 3.27
CA ASP A 21 -9.57 -6.58 2.11
C ASP A 21 -10.40 -6.70 0.83
N ILE A 22 -11.57 -7.31 0.91
CA ILE A 22 -12.48 -7.42 -0.24
C ILE A 22 -12.91 -6.02 -0.72
N LEU A 23 -13.23 -5.12 0.21
CA LEU A 23 -13.58 -3.73 -0.12
C LEU A 23 -12.40 -3.00 -0.78
N LEU A 24 -11.19 -3.13 -0.24
CA LEU A 24 -9.99 -2.50 -0.76
C LEU A 24 -9.60 -3.05 -2.14
N LEU A 25 -9.73 -4.35 -2.37
CA LEU A 25 -9.54 -4.96 -3.70
C LEU A 25 -10.62 -4.48 -4.68
N GLY A 26 -11.87 -4.35 -4.23
CA GLY A 26 -12.96 -3.79 -5.02
C GLY A 26 -12.67 -2.35 -5.47
N VAL A 27 -12.11 -1.51 -4.60
CA VAL A 27 -11.67 -0.15 -4.95
C VAL A 27 -10.62 -0.19 -6.06
N ILE A 28 -9.59 -1.03 -5.93
CA ILE A 28 -8.54 -1.19 -6.96
C ILE A 28 -9.14 -1.64 -8.30
N TYR A 29 -10.08 -2.58 -8.26
CA TYR A 29 -10.76 -3.07 -9.47
C TYR A 29 -11.58 -1.96 -10.17
N MET A 30 -12.24 -1.08 -9.41
CA MET A 30 -13.04 0.01 -9.94
C MET A 30 -12.21 1.20 -10.44
N LEU A 31 -10.95 1.33 -10.06
CA LEU A 31 -10.10 2.48 -10.40
C LEU A 31 -10.01 2.79 -11.90
N PRO A 32 -9.83 1.83 -12.83
CA PRO A 32 -9.79 2.13 -14.26
C PRO A 32 -11.10 2.75 -14.75
N THR A 33 -12.24 2.23 -14.29
CA THR A 33 -13.57 2.74 -14.63
C THR A 33 -13.77 4.14 -14.10
N ILE A 34 -13.42 4.38 -12.83
CA ILE A 34 -13.52 5.71 -12.20
C ILE A 34 -12.57 6.70 -12.90
N SER A 35 -11.35 6.28 -13.23
CA SER A 35 -10.39 7.11 -13.96
C SER A 35 -10.93 7.55 -15.33
N HIS A 36 -11.63 6.64 -16.02
CA HIS A 36 -12.29 6.93 -17.30
C HIS A 36 -13.45 7.93 -17.14
N LEU A 37 -14.29 7.72 -16.12
CA LEU A 37 -15.45 8.61 -15.85
C LEU A 37 -15.01 10.02 -15.46
N LEU A 38 -13.93 10.15 -14.69
CA LEU A 38 -13.43 11.45 -14.24
C LEU A 38 -12.53 12.14 -15.28
N ALA A 39 -12.20 11.47 -16.39
CA ALA A 39 -11.18 11.90 -17.35
C ALA A 39 -9.84 12.30 -16.67
N PHE A 40 -9.54 11.69 -15.52
CA PHE A 40 -8.35 11.94 -14.72
C PHE A 40 -7.57 10.64 -14.49
N PRO A 41 -6.24 10.62 -14.73
CA PRO A 41 -5.42 9.43 -14.61
C PRO A 41 -5.14 9.10 -13.13
N LEU A 42 -6.08 8.43 -12.46
CA LEU A 42 -6.01 8.09 -11.03
C LEU A 42 -4.77 7.22 -10.69
N TYR A 43 -4.18 6.53 -11.66
CA TYR A 43 -2.95 5.77 -11.44
C TYR A 43 -1.76 6.65 -11.01
N LEU A 44 -1.80 7.97 -11.30
CA LEU A 44 -0.78 8.92 -10.84
C LEU A 44 -0.77 9.09 -9.31
N LEU A 45 -1.88 8.81 -8.64
CA LEU A 45 -2.02 8.91 -7.18
C LEU A 45 -1.43 7.71 -6.43
N ASP A 46 -0.79 6.78 -7.12
CA ASP A 46 -0.22 5.55 -6.54
C ASP A 46 -1.26 4.77 -5.69
N PRO A 47 -2.42 4.40 -6.31
CA PRO A 47 -3.58 3.91 -5.57
C PRO A 47 -3.30 2.61 -4.81
N MET A 48 -2.41 1.75 -5.29
CA MET A 48 -2.04 0.52 -4.59
C MET A 48 -1.39 0.84 -3.24
N ARG A 49 -0.54 1.86 -3.19
CA ARG A 49 0.08 2.33 -1.96
C ARG A 49 -0.92 2.99 -1.02
N VAL A 50 -1.84 3.81 -1.55
CA VAL A 50 -2.93 4.41 -0.77
C VAL A 50 -3.74 3.31 -0.08
N VAL A 51 -4.11 2.26 -0.81
CA VAL A 51 -4.88 1.12 -0.27
C VAL A 51 -4.12 0.37 0.82
N ILE A 52 -2.82 0.17 0.67
CA ILE A 52 -2.00 -0.49 1.69
C ILE A 52 -1.93 0.35 2.98
N PHE A 53 -1.72 1.65 2.87
CA PHE A 53 -1.73 2.52 4.05
C PHE A 53 -3.13 2.63 4.66
N ALA A 54 -4.20 2.62 3.85
CA ALA A 54 -5.57 2.52 4.35
C ALA A 54 -5.78 1.20 5.12
N SER A 55 -5.21 0.08 4.67
CA SER A 55 -5.31 -1.19 5.40
C SER A 55 -4.64 -1.13 6.78
N ILE A 56 -3.53 -0.41 6.93
CA ILE A 56 -2.89 -0.19 8.24
C ILE A 56 -3.83 0.57 9.20
N LEU A 57 -4.58 1.55 8.68
CA LEU A 57 -5.50 2.36 9.47
C LEU A 57 -6.80 1.62 9.83
N LEU A 58 -7.28 0.77 8.93
CA LEU A 58 -8.57 0.07 9.07
C LEU A 58 -8.45 -1.32 9.70
N SER A 59 -7.33 -2.01 9.47
CA SER A 59 -7.06 -3.36 9.97
C SER A 59 -6.16 -3.31 11.20
N ALA A 60 -6.53 -4.00 12.26
CA ALA A 60 -5.69 -4.16 13.46
C ALA A 60 -4.46 -5.08 13.22
N SER A 61 -4.37 -5.74 12.08
CA SER A 61 -3.35 -6.75 11.79
C SER A 61 -2.28 -6.23 10.82
N ARG A 62 -1.02 -6.21 11.28
CA ARG A 62 0.14 -5.90 10.41
C ARG A 62 0.28 -6.90 9.29
N LEU A 63 0.05 -8.19 9.57
CA LEU A 63 0.16 -9.28 8.60
C LEU A 63 -0.76 -9.05 7.40
N ASN A 64 -1.97 -8.54 7.66
CA ASN A 64 -2.94 -8.23 6.62
C ASN A 64 -2.41 -7.25 5.57
N SER A 65 -1.76 -6.16 6.01
CA SER A 65 -1.17 -5.18 5.09
C SER A 65 -0.06 -5.79 4.22
N PHE A 66 0.74 -6.74 4.75
CA PHE A 66 1.74 -7.48 3.97
C PHE A 66 1.11 -8.43 2.96
N ILE A 67 0.02 -9.11 3.33
CA ILE A 67 -0.75 -9.95 2.40
C ILE A 67 -1.30 -9.09 1.26
N LEU A 68 -1.92 -7.96 1.55
CA LEU A 68 -2.44 -7.03 0.55
C LEU A 68 -1.34 -6.46 -0.35
N ALA A 69 -0.16 -6.14 0.19
CA ALA A 69 0.97 -5.65 -0.60
C ALA A 69 1.42 -6.64 -1.68
N THR A 70 1.24 -7.93 -1.43
CA THR A 70 1.55 -8.99 -2.40
C THR A 70 0.35 -9.25 -3.34
N THR A 71 -0.85 -9.31 -2.78
CA THR A 71 -2.04 -9.73 -3.53
C THR A 71 -2.55 -8.64 -4.48
N ILE A 72 -2.50 -7.35 -4.12
CA ILE A 72 -3.04 -6.26 -4.93
C ILE A 72 -2.39 -6.19 -6.33
N PRO A 73 -1.05 -6.15 -6.48
CA PRO A 73 -0.43 -6.10 -7.80
C PRO A 73 -0.69 -7.35 -8.64
N LEU A 74 -0.70 -8.53 -8.01
CA LEU A 74 -1.01 -9.79 -8.68
C LEU A 74 -2.48 -9.86 -9.10
N PHE A 75 -3.40 -9.46 -8.22
CA PHE A 75 -4.83 -9.37 -8.55
C PHE A 75 -5.07 -8.42 -9.73
N SER A 76 -4.43 -7.25 -9.75
CA SER A 76 -4.52 -6.30 -10.85
C SER A 76 -4.03 -6.91 -12.17
N PHE A 77 -2.96 -7.71 -12.15
CA PHE A 77 -2.48 -8.45 -13.31
C PHE A 77 -3.50 -9.51 -13.78
N PHE A 78 -3.99 -10.37 -12.88
CA PHE A 78 -4.88 -11.48 -13.25
C PHE A 78 -6.25 -11.02 -13.73
N VAL A 79 -6.78 -9.93 -13.19
CA VAL A 79 -8.11 -9.42 -13.52
C VAL A 79 -8.08 -8.39 -14.63
N GLY A 80 -7.12 -7.46 -14.59
CA GLY A 80 -7.02 -6.36 -15.54
C GLY A 80 -5.99 -6.54 -16.66
N GLY A 81 -5.15 -7.58 -16.60
CA GLY A 81 -4.04 -7.76 -17.54
C GLY A 81 -2.93 -6.70 -17.41
N HIS A 82 -3.10 -5.76 -16.50
CA HIS A 82 -2.14 -4.68 -16.25
C HIS A 82 -1.86 -4.52 -14.74
N PRO A 83 -0.62 -4.23 -14.37
CA PRO A 83 0.61 -4.22 -15.19
C PRO A 83 1.02 -5.64 -15.64
N VAL A 84 1.96 -5.76 -16.60
CA VAL A 84 2.50 -7.08 -17.00
C VAL A 84 3.10 -7.82 -15.79
N PHE A 85 3.12 -9.16 -15.82
CA PHE A 85 3.46 -10.02 -14.68
C PHE A 85 4.77 -9.62 -13.97
N VAL A 86 5.87 -9.43 -14.73
CA VAL A 86 7.18 -9.03 -14.15
C VAL A 86 7.09 -7.69 -13.43
N LYS A 87 6.33 -6.74 -13.99
CA LYS A 87 6.10 -5.44 -13.35
C LYS A 87 5.22 -5.56 -12.10
N SER A 88 4.25 -6.49 -12.09
CA SER A 88 3.42 -6.76 -10.90
C SER A 88 4.25 -7.29 -9.74
N LEU A 89 5.19 -8.21 -10.02
CA LEU A 89 6.13 -8.68 -9.00
C LEU A 89 7.03 -7.57 -8.48
N LEU A 90 7.52 -6.70 -9.38
CA LEU A 90 8.35 -5.57 -8.99
C LEU A 90 7.59 -4.58 -8.10
N ILE A 91 6.32 -4.29 -8.41
CA ILE A 91 5.46 -3.45 -7.58
C ILE A 91 5.19 -4.13 -6.22
N ALA A 92 4.94 -5.44 -6.19
CA ALA A 92 4.76 -6.17 -4.94
C ALA A 92 6.00 -6.06 -4.04
N LEU A 93 7.20 -6.23 -4.60
CA LEU A 93 8.46 -6.05 -3.85
C LEU A 93 8.63 -4.61 -3.34
N GLU A 94 8.29 -3.60 -4.15
CA GLU A 94 8.32 -2.19 -3.73
C GLU A 94 7.39 -1.97 -2.53
N LEU A 95 6.16 -2.48 -2.58
CA LEU A 95 5.16 -2.29 -1.54
C LEU A 95 5.53 -3.05 -0.25
N LEU A 96 6.07 -4.26 -0.37
CA LEU A 96 6.61 -5.03 0.76
C LEU A 96 7.78 -4.31 1.43
N ALA A 97 8.73 -3.80 0.65
CA ALA A 97 9.85 -3.00 1.16
C ALA A 97 9.35 -1.73 1.86
N ASN A 98 8.35 -1.05 1.27
CA ASN A 98 7.73 0.13 1.87
C ASN A 98 7.13 -0.18 3.25
N LEU A 99 6.35 -1.27 3.38
CA LEU A 99 5.78 -1.69 4.67
C LEU A 99 6.86 -2.09 5.68
N ALA A 100 7.88 -2.84 5.25
CA ALA A 100 8.97 -3.26 6.12
C ALA A 100 9.73 -2.05 6.69
N LEU A 101 10.04 -1.07 5.84
CA LEU A 101 10.69 0.18 6.24
C LEU A 101 9.77 1.03 7.15
N PHE A 102 8.48 1.13 6.81
CA PHE A 102 7.49 1.84 7.63
C PHE A 102 7.47 1.26 9.05
N TRP A 103 7.28 -0.05 9.22
CA TRP A 103 7.23 -0.67 10.53
C TRP A 103 8.57 -0.64 11.27
N PHE A 104 9.70 -0.69 10.54
CA PHE A 104 11.02 -0.54 11.12
C PHE A 104 11.23 0.84 11.77
N PHE A 105 10.91 1.92 11.05
CA PHE A 105 11.06 3.29 11.59
C PHE A 105 9.98 3.60 12.63
N TYR A 106 8.76 3.14 12.43
CA TYR A 106 7.68 3.33 13.38
C TYR A 106 7.97 2.70 14.75
N LYS A 107 8.54 1.48 14.77
CA LYS A 107 8.98 0.83 16.02
C LYS A 107 10.12 1.57 16.74
N LYS A 108 10.89 2.37 16.03
CA LYS A 108 11.94 3.23 16.62
C LYS A 108 11.42 4.55 17.18
N GLY A 109 10.10 4.78 17.17
CA GLY A 109 9.49 6.00 17.68
C GLY A 109 9.64 7.20 16.75
N VAL A 110 10.00 7.01 15.48
CA VAL A 110 10.09 8.09 14.51
C VAL A 110 8.68 8.61 14.21
N ASN A 111 8.55 9.92 14.05
CA ASN A 111 7.28 10.56 13.71
C ASN A 111 6.62 9.91 12.49
N VAL A 112 5.30 9.71 12.54
CA VAL A 112 4.53 8.98 11.49
C VAL A 112 4.70 9.62 10.12
N PHE A 113 4.68 10.94 10.01
CA PHE A 113 4.91 11.64 8.75
C PHE A 113 6.28 11.29 8.16
N VAL A 114 7.33 11.44 8.97
CA VAL A 114 8.72 11.18 8.55
C VAL A 114 8.89 9.69 8.20
N THR A 115 8.35 8.80 9.02
CA THR A 115 8.36 7.35 8.80
C THR A 115 7.72 6.99 7.46
N THR A 116 6.53 7.50 7.18
CA THR A 116 5.81 7.23 5.93
C THR A 116 6.57 7.80 4.74
N PHE A 117 7.01 9.05 4.83
CA PHE A 117 7.73 9.71 3.73
C PHE A 117 9.05 9.00 3.38
N ILE A 118 9.89 8.73 4.38
CA ILE A 118 11.18 8.05 4.16
C ILE A 118 10.96 6.63 3.63
N SER A 119 9.99 5.88 4.16
CA SER A 119 9.71 4.53 3.69
C SER A 119 9.26 4.52 2.22
N ILE A 120 8.46 5.50 1.79
CA ILE A 120 8.05 5.65 0.39
C ILE A 120 9.26 5.96 -0.50
N ILE A 121 10.09 6.93 -0.12
CA ILE A 121 11.25 7.31 -0.94
C ILE A 121 12.23 6.15 -1.07
N LEU A 122 12.60 5.50 0.02
CA LEU A 122 13.54 4.38 -0.01
C LEU A 122 13.01 3.19 -0.82
N SER A 123 11.73 2.86 -0.68
CA SER A 123 11.13 1.78 -1.48
C SER A 123 11.08 2.12 -2.97
N LYS A 124 10.86 3.40 -3.35
CA LYS A 124 10.93 3.84 -4.74
C LYS A 124 12.35 3.80 -5.29
N VAL A 125 13.35 4.16 -4.51
CA VAL A 125 14.75 3.99 -4.93
C VAL A 125 15.04 2.52 -5.23
N LEU A 126 14.65 1.61 -4.33
CA LEU A 126 14.78 0.17 -4.55
C LEU A 126 14.05 -0.28 -5.83
N TYR A 127 12.80 0.17 -6.02
CA TYR A 127 12.03 -0.11 -7.23
C TYR A 127 12.76 0.31 -8.50
N TYR A 128 13.33 1.53 -8.55
CA TYR A 128 14.03 2.01 -9.75
C TYR A 128 15.35 1.27 -10.00
N ILE A 129 16.08 0.87 -8.95
CA ILE A 129 17.29 0.05 -9.08
C ILE A 129 16.92 -1.32 -9.70
N LEU A 130 15.92 -2.00 -9.12
CA LEU A 130 15.47 -3.29 -9.63
C LEU A 130 14.90 -3.19 -11.06
N LYS A 131 14.13 -2.11 -11.34
CA LYS A 131 13.59 -1.86 -12.68
C LYS A 131 14.69 -1.65 -13.71
N ALA A 132 15.73 -0.88 -13.39
CA ALA A 132 16.87 -0.67 -14.27
C ALA A 132 17.55 -2.01 -14.61
N SER A 133 17.81 -2.85 -13.61
CA SER A 133 18.40 -4.18 -13.80
C SER A 133 17.54 -5.08 -14.70
N LEU A 134 16.21 -5.02 -14.57
CA LEU A 134 15.28 -5.80 -15.40
C LEU A 134 15.17 -5.28 -16.83
N LEU A 135 15.34 -3.96 -17.03
CA LEU A 135 15.42 -3.35 -18.36
C LEU A 135 16.72 -3.77 -19.07
N ASP A 136 17.86 -3.70 -18.38
CA ASP A 136 19.17 -4.12 -18.91
C ASP A 136 19.18 -5.61 -19.26
N ALA A 137 18.48 -6.44 -18.46
CA ALA A 137 18.31 -7.86 -18.74
C ALA A 137 17.31 -8.16 -19.88
N GLY A 138 16.65 -7.14 -20.44
CA GLY A 138 15.64 -7.30 -21.50
C GLY A 138 14.32 -7.93 -21.07
N LEU A 139 14.11 -8.09 -19.75
CA LEU A 139 12.89 -8.69 -19.18
C LEU A 139 11.71 -7.71 -19.12
N LEU A 140 11.99 -6.41 -19.23
CA LEU A 140 10.99 -5.34 -19.34
C LEU A 140 11.26 -4.51 -20.58
N LYS A 141 10.18 -4.04 -21.25
CA LYS A 141 10.24 -3.15 -22.40
C LYS A 141 9.37 -1.91 -22.09
N MET A 142 9.93 -0.98 -21.34
CA MET A 142 9.25 0.26 -20.96
C MET A 142 10.27 1.32 -20.54
N GLU A 143 9.83 2.58 -20.42
CA GLU A 143 10.66 3.65 -19.89
C GLU A 143 11.01 3.42 -18.42
N LEU A 144 12.24 3.79 -18.01
CA LEU A 144 12.66 3.70 -16.61
C LEU A 144 11.75 4.55 -15.71
N VAL A 145 11.50 5.80 -16.11
CA VAL A 145 10.65 6.76 -15.37
C VAL A 145 9.44 7.12 -16.24
N SER A 146 8.32 6.44 -16.02
CA SER A 146 7.07 6.68 -16.76
C SER A 146 6.20 7.79 -16.16
N THR A 147 6.43 8.17 -14.91
CA THR A 147 5.66 9.22 -14.20
C THR A 147 6.64 10.26 -13.68
N SER A 148 6.30 11.54 -13.83
CA SER A 148 7.15 12.64 -13.34
C SER A 148 7.52 12.45 -11.86
N LEU A 149 8.79 12.61 -11.52
CA LEU A 149 9.29 12.49 -10.15
C LEU A 149 8.66 13.54 -9.22
N ILE A 150 8.29 14.70 -9.75
CA ILE A 150 7.61 15.76 -9.00
C ILE A 150 6.24 15.25 -8.53
N ILE A 151 5.46 14.64 -9.43
CA ILE A 151 4.14 14.07 -9.08
C ILE A 151 4.31 12.98 -8.01
N GLN A 152 5.30 12.10 -8.17
CA GLN A 152 5.58 11.05 -7.19
C GLN A 152 5.95 11.62 -5.82
N ALA A 153 6.75 12.69 -5.77
CA ALA A 153 7.11 13.37 -4.53
C ALA A 153 5.89 14.04 -3.86
N LEU A 154 5.04 14.72 -4.63
CA LEU A 154 3.81 15.34 -4.13
C LEU A 154 2.85 14.29 -3.56
N VAL A 155 2.67 13.16 -4.24
CA VAL A 155 1.84 12.04 -3.76
C VAL A 155 2.43 11.43 -2.49
N ALA A 156 3.76 11.28 -2.40
CA ALA A 156 4.41 10.79 -1.18
C ALA A 156 4.18 11.72 0.01
N VAL A 157 4.25 13.05 -0.19
CA VAL A 157 3.93 14.05 0.85
C VAL A 157 2.47 13.95 1.25
N ALA A 158 1.55 13.88 0.28
CA ALA A 158 0.11 13.78 0.55
C ALA A 158 -0.25 12.53 1.36
N ILE A 159 0.25 11.35 0.98
CA ILE A 159 0.06 10.11 1.72
C ILE A 159 0.64 10.21 3.14
N SER A 160 1.81 10.83 3.29
CA SER A 160 2.47 10.98 4.59
C SER A 160 1.70 11.91 5.52
N LEU A 161 1.10 12.98 4.99
CA LEU A 161 0.22 13.88 5.75
C LEU A 161 -1.07 13.15 6.19
N LEU A 162 -1.72 12.42 5.28
CA LEU A 162 -2.91 11.64 5.62
C LEU A 162 -2.61 10.62 6.72
N MET A 163 -1.51 9.86 6.60
CA MET A 163 -1.11 8.90 7.62
C MET A 163 -0.86 9.57 8.98
N ALA A 164 -0.17 10.70 9.00
CA ALA A 164 0.09 11.44 10.23
C ALA A 164 -1.19 11.93 10.91
N LEU A 165 -2.16 12.43 10.14
CA LEU A 165 -3.44 12.92 10.64
C LEU A 165 -4.30 11.79 11.21
N PHE A 166 -4.45 10.69 10.47
CA PHE A 166 -5.33 9.58 10.87
C PHE A 166 -4.73 8.73 12.01
N MET A 167 -3.43 8.47 12.01
CA MET A 167 -2.80 7.72 13.12
C MET A 167 -2.77 8.52 14.41
N LYS A 168 -2.60 9.84 14.36
CA LYS A 168 -2.68 10.68 15.56
C LYS A 168 -4.06 10.59 16.21
N ASN A 169 -5.12 10.67 15.43
CA ASN A 169 -6.50 10.60 15.93
C ASN A 169 -6.84 9.24 16.54
N ASN A 170 -6.30 8.15 15.98
CA ASN A 170 -6.52 6.81 16.53
C ASN A 170 -5.81 6.60 17.88
N LEU A 171 -4.64 7.18 18.08
CA LEU A 171 -3.92 7.11 19.35
C LEU A 171 -4.63 7.90 20.46
N THR A 172 -5.15 9.09 20.17
CA THR A 172 -5.90 9.89 21.16
C THR A 172 -7.22 9.25 21.57
N ASN A 173 -7.89 8.52 20.67
CA ASN A 173 -9.12 7.80 20.99
C ASN A 173 -8.89 6.52 21.82
N THR A 174 -7.69 5.94 21.78
CA THR A 174 -7.33 4.75 22.56
C THR A 174 -6.90 5.09 23.99
N GLU A 175 -6.46 6.33 24.24
CA GLU A 175 -6.11 6.80 25.58
C GLU A 175 -7.30 7.37 26.38
N LEU A 176 -8.44 7.62 25.73
CA LEU A 176 -9.66 8.19 26.34
C LEU A 176 -10.76 7.14 26.58
N GLY A 177 -10.56 5.88 26.28
CA GLY A 177 -11.47 4.75 26.49
C GLY A 177 -10.89 3.67 27.37
#